data_1c991687548aa589840d035bdda8e2dd
#
_entry.id   1c991687548aa589840d035bdda8e2dd
#
_cell.length_a   1.000
_cell.length_b   1.000
_cell.length_c   1.000
_cell.angle_alpha   90.00
_cell.angle_beta   90.00
_cell.angle_gamma   90.00
#
_symmetry.space_group_name_H-M   'P 1'
#
loop_
_entity.id
_entity.type
_entity.pdbx_description
1 polymer ?
#
loop_
_entity_poly.entity_id
_entity_poly.type
_entity_poly.pdbx_seq_one_letter_code
_entity_poly.pdbx_strand_id
1 'polypeptide(L)'
;MKGSRYMAILIVGEKPSVSRAISSVVGANATKKGYTEGNGYIVSWCVGHLVGLKFPNDYGNGWNQKWSFSQLPMIPDNWLFQITDSTKAQYNLLKNLMNKDEVTEIICATDADREGECIFRYVYNMARCRKPVKRLWVSSLEESAIRKALSIMKTMSAYDNLFNAGYARARADWLVGMNGSRLFSVRYGGKLNIGRVQTPTLAMIVQRDAEVNGFIKQKYYTSDLNCGGFILSSARIDDENAADTLVSACDGSTVTISSVKREVKTDKAPKLYDLTTLQREANKGFGYTAQQTLDYTQSLYEGKLVTYPRTNSQYLSDDMAQTALDVAKLCDTYFGFGIFHTPDIAKVINNSKVSGHHAIIPTSGISTADLSSLPTGEKNILTLIATKLICATAPAHKYEAVKLTGICNGTEFTATGR
;
A
#
# COMPACT_ATOMS: atom_id res chain seq x y z
N MET A 1 54.85 13.32 1.92
CA MET A 1 53.94 12.66 0.98
C MET A 1 52.51 13.02 1.37
N LYS A 2 51.77 13.84 0.61
CA LYS A 2 50.37 14.07 0.84
C LYS A 2 49.67 12.77 0.44
N GLY A 3 49.13 12.04 1.44
CA GLY A 3 48.38 10.82 1.22
C GLY A 3 47.25 11.11 0.19
N SER A 4 47.11 10.24 -0.77
CA SER A 4 45.98 10.23 -1.71
C SER A 4 44.68 10.34 -0.89
N ARG A 5 43.97 11.47 -0.97
CA ARG A 5 42.66 11.62 -0.34
C ARG A 5 41.73 10.62 -0.98
N TYR A 6 41.34 9.64 -0.22
CA TYR A 6 40.38 8.62 -0.65
C TYR A 6 39.04 9.33 -0.92
N MET A 7 38.62 9.37 -2.16
CA MET A 7 37.36 10.01 -2.54
C MET A 7 36.23 9.00 -2.31
N ALA A 8 35.17 9.39 -1.66
CA ALA A 8 34.04 8.53 -1.34
C ALA A 8 32.71 9.11 -1.82
N ILE A 9 31.77 8.24 -2.13
CA ILE A 9 30.38 8.56 -2.42
C ILE A 9 29.54 8.17 -1.18
N LEU A 10 28.73 9.11 -0.66
CA LEU A 10 27.84 8.82 0.45
C LEU A 10 26.46 8.40 -0.07
N ILE A 11 26.01 7.20 0.27
CA ILE A 11 24.64 6.74 0.03
C ILE A 11 23.83 6.90 1.32
N VAL A 12 22.65 7.50 1.23
CA VAL A 12 21.74 7.72 2.35
C VAL A 12 20.42 7.03 2.09
N GLY A 13 20.15 5.92 2.77
CA GLY A 13 18.88 5.21 2.71
C GLY A 13 17.88 5.70 3.75
N GLU A 14 16.66 5.19 3.70
CA GLU A 14 15.62 5.53 4.67
C GLU A 14 15.73 4.70 5.96
N LYS A 15 16.05 3.41 5.81
CA LYS A 15 16.10 2.43 6.91
C LYS A 15 17.39 1.63 6.89
N PRO A 16 17.82 1.12 8.05
CA PRO A 16 19.03 0.29 8.13
C PRO A 16 19.00 -0.96 7.25
N SER A 17 17.85 -1.63 7.13
CA SER A 17 17.67 -2.85 6.33
C SER A 17 17.92 -2.60 4.84
N VAL A 18 17.27 -1.58 4.27
CA VAL A 18 17.45 -1.15 2.88
C VAL A 18 18.89 -0.73 2.62
N SER A 19 19.48 0.06 3.51
CA SER A 19 20.86 0.53 3.39
C SER A 19 21.87 -0.60 3.41
N ARG A 20 21.66 -1.62 4.25
CA ARG A 20 22.51 -2.82 4.26
C ARG A 20 22.41 -3.62 2.95
N ALA A 21 21.22 -3.74 2.37
CA ALA A 21 21.07 -4.38 1.06
C ALA A 21 21.87 -3.64 -0.02
N ILE A 22 21.80 -2.30 -0.04
CA ILE A 22 22.61 -1.47 -0.95
C ILE A 22 24.11 -1.60 -0.64
N SER A 23 24.51 -1.59 0.63
CA SER A 23 25.91 -1.78 1.04
C SER A 23 26.53 -3.05 0.50
N SER A 24 25.81 -4.16 0.59
CA SER A 24 26.25 -5.45 0.04
C SER A 24 26.48 -5.37 -1.47
N VAL A 25 25.60 -4.70 -2.20
CA VAL A 25 25.69 -4.58 -3.68
C VAL A 25 26.87 -3.70 -4.11
N VAL A 26 27.15 -2.62 -3.38
CA VAL A 26 28.26 -1.70 -3.71
C VAL A 26 29.60 -2.12 -3.08
N GLY A 27 29.60 -3.15 -2.24
CA GLY A 27 30.83 -3.65 -1.56
C GLY A 27 31.27 -2.81 -0.35
N ALA A 28 30.37 -2.05 0.27
CA ALA A 28 30.64 -1.25 1.48
C ALA A 28 30.42 -2.09 2.74
N ASN A 29 31.24 -3.12 2.98
CA ASN A 29 30.97 -4.17 3.96
C ASN A 29 31.58 -3.91 5.36
N ALA A 30 32.45 -2.92 5.53
CA ALA A 30 33.03 -2.60 6.83
C ALA A 30 32.02 -1.85 7.70
N THR A 31 31.49 -2.52 8.72
CA THR A 31 30.49 -1.96 9.64
C THR A 31 31.08 -0.99 10.63
N LYS A 32 30.48 0.17 10.76
CA LYS A 32 30.76 1.22 11.75
C LYS A 32 29.48 1.57 12.51
N LYS A 33 29.62 2.38 13.56
CA LYS A 33 28.44 2.85 14.32
C LYS A 33 27.59 3.80 13.45
N GLY A 34 26.45 3.32 12.95
CA GLY A 34 25.49 4.09 12.19
C GLY A 34 25.76 4.20 10.66
N TYR A 35 26.78 3.53 10.13
CA TYR A 35 27.05 3.44 8.70
C TYR A 35 27.93 2.22 8.37
N THR A 36 28.06 1.93 7.08
CA THR A 36 29.04 0.98 6.54
C THR A 36 29.95 1.68 5.55
N GLU A 37 31.16 1.16 5.32
CA GLU A 37 32.10 1.74 4.36
C GLU A 37 32.89 0.66 3.60
N GLY A 38 33.36 0.98 2.42
CA GLY A 38 34.17 0.12 1.56
C GLY A 38 33.98 0.45 0.10
N ASN A 39 34.92 0.01 -0.71
CA ASN A 39 34.90 0.14 -2.18
C ASN A 39 34.59 1.57 -2.69
N GLY A 40 35.04 2.61 -1.98
CA GLY A 40 34.77 4.02 -2.33
C GLY A 40 33.39 4.52 -1.94
N TYR A 41 32.62 3.74 -1.19
CA TYR A 41 31.29 4.11 -0.69
C TYR A 41 31.26 4.21 0.83
N ILE A 42 30.45 5.14 1.31
CA ILE A 42 29.96 5.21 2.67
C ILE A 42 28.45 5.06 2.59
N VAL A 43 27.84 4.13 3.31
CA VAL A 43 26.38 3.92 3.27
C VAL A 43 25.83 4.12 4.66
N SER A 44 24.96 5.11 4.82
CA SER A 44 24.27 5.40 6.06
C SER A 44 22.76 5.48 5.82
N TRP A 45 21.99 5.79 6.85
CA TRP A 45 20.53 5.76 6.78
C TRP A 45 19.88 6.80 7.67
N CYS A 46 18.67 7.18 7.32
CA CYS A 46 17.72 7.77 8.23
C CYS A 46 17.08 6.66 9.10
N VAL A 47 16.21 7.02 10.02
CA VAL A 47 15.33 6.12 10.77
C VAL A 47 13.91 6.67 10.68
N GLY A 48 13.46 6.94 9.44
CA GLY A 48 12.30 7.78 9.13
C GLY A 48 12.65 9.27 9.21
N HIS A 49 11.70 10.11 9.59
CA HIS A 49 11.91 11.56 9.69
C HIS A 49 12.86 11.95 10.84
N LEU A 50 14.06 12.43 10.50
CA LEU A 50 15.01 13.02 11.44
C LEU A 50 14.77 14.52 11.65
N VAL A 51 14.15 15.16 10.68
CA VAL A 51 13.85 16.58 10.62
C VAL A 51 12.39 16.77 10.23
N GLY A 52 11.68 17.64 10.92
CA GLY A 52 10.27 17.97 10.65
C GLY A 52 9.99 19.45 10.82
N LEU A 53 8.78 19.88 10.48
CA LEU A 53 8.33 21.25 10.72
C LEU A 53 8.25 21.51 12.23
N LYS A 54 8.59 22.73 12.65
CA LYS A 54 8.44 23.18 14.03
C LYS A 54 6.97 23.22 14.45
N PHE A 55 6.72 23.04 15.75
CA PHE A 55 5.39 23.24 16.32
C PHE A 55 5.07 24.73 16.51
N PRO A 56 3.78 25.12 16.64
CA PRO A 56 3.40 26.52 16.81
C PRO A 56 4.17 27.24 17.92
N ASN A 57 4.44 26.56 19.02
CA ASN A 57 5.14 27.13 20.18
C ASN A 57 6.55 27.66 19.85
N ASP A 58 7.17 27.14 18.80
CA ASP A 58 8.55 27.48 18.42
C ASP A 58 8.67 28.66 17.43
N TYR A 59 7.51 29.26 17.06
CA TYR A 59 7.47 30.40 16.13
C TYR A 59 7.49 31.77 16.83
N GLY A 60 7.23 31.83 18.14
CA GLY A 60 7.31 33.08 18.91
C GLY A 60 6.09 34.01 18.81
N ASN A 61 5.21 33.88 17.85
CA ASN A 61 4.07 34.77 17.55
C ASN A 61 2.93 34.75 18.59
N GLY A 62 3.24 34.53 19.87
CA GLY A 62 2.24 34.37 20.92
C GLY A 62 1.57 32.97 20.90
N TRP A 63 1.97 32.10 19.98
CA TRP A 63 1.38 30.76 19.83
C TRP A 63 1.84 29.75 20.90
N ASN A 64 2.82 30.13 21.72
CA ASN A 64 3.31 29.37 22.87
C ASN A 64 2.49 29.58 24.15
N GLN A 65 1.52 30.50 24.14
CA GLN A 65 0.66 30.82 25.28
C GLN A 65 -0.51 29.81 25.39
N LYS A 66 -1.33 29.97 26.46
CA LYS A 66 -2.57 29.23 26.61
C LYS A 66 -3.43 29.40 25.34
N TRP A 67 -3.95 28.30 24.83
CA TRP A 67 -4.73 28.31 23.59
C TRP A 67 -5.97 29.19 23.69
N SER A 68 -6.15 30.05 22.70
CA SER A 68 -7.27 30.96 22.60
C SER A 68 -7.66 31.21 21.13
N PHE A 69 -8.87 31.71 20.90
CA PHE A 69 -9.34 32.06 19.56
C PHE A 69 -8.54 33.19 18.93
N SER A 70 -8.01 34.11 19.73
CA SER A 70 -7.22 35.26 19.23
C SER A 70 -5.90 34.88 18.56
N GLN A 71 -5.45 33.64 18.74
CA GLN A 71 -4.24 33.12 18.09
C GLN A 71 -4.51 32.52 16.70
N LEU A 72 -5.75 32.42 16.27
CA LEU A 72 -6.17 31.79 15.04
C LEU A 72 -6.51 32.82 13.95
N PRO A 73 -6.19 32.56 12.69
CA PRO A 73 -5.46 31.39 12.20
C PRO A 73 -3.94 31.51 12.43
N MET A 74 -3.31 30.39 12.78
CA MET A 74 -1.84 30.30 12.82
C MET A 74 -1.32 29.97 11.42
N ILE A 75 -0.71 30.95 10.77
CA ILE A 75 -0.13 30.83 9.43
C ILE A 75 1.30 31.33 9.51
N PRO A 76 2.31 30.45 9.43
CA PRO A 76 3.70 30.87 9.44
C PRO A 76 4.09 31.66 8.19
N ASP A 77 4.71 32.81 8.34
CA ASP A 77 5.32 33.56 7.23
C ASP A 77 6.50 32.76 6.63
N ASN A 78 7.29 32.15 7.51
CA ASN A 78 8.41 31.30 7.15
C ASN A 78 8.30 29.95 7.85
N TRP A 79 8.46 28.89 7.08
CA TRP A 79 8.40 27.52 7.60
C TRP A 79 9.73 27.12 8.25
N LEU A 80 9.70 26.90 9.54
CA LEU A 80 10.86 26.52 10.32
C LEU A 80 10.91 25.01 10.51
N PHE A 81 12.13 24.48 10.56
CA PHE A 81 12.39 23.06 10.76
C PHE A 81 13.10 22.81 12.10
N GLN A 82 12.91 21.62 12.63
CA GLN A 82 13.58 21.14 13.84
C GLN A 82 14.04 19.70 13.67
N ILE A 83 15.09 19.35 14.41
CA ILE A 83 15.58 17.99 14.51
C ILE A 83 14.73 17.25 15.55
N THR A 84 14.32 16.04 15.26
CA THR A 84 13.61 15.18 16.21
C THR A 84 14.57 14.73 17.32
N ASP A 85 14.25 15.00 18.57
CA ASP A 85 15.17 14.76 19.71
C ASP A 85 15.61 13.32 19.81
N SER A 86 14.69 12.35 19.65
CA SER A 86 14.99 10.92 19.73
C SER A 86 15.96 10.43 18.64
N THR A 87 16.09 11.16 17.53
CA THR A 87 16.93 10.78 16.38
C THR A 87 18.12 11.72 16.15
N LYS A 88 18.35 12.66 17.07
CA LYS A 88 19.39 13.69 16.99
C LYS A 88 20.79 13.12 16.78
N ALA A 89 21.10 11.97 17.39
CA ALA A 89 22.39 11.31 17.21
C ALA A 89 22.62 10.89 15.76
N GLN A 90 21.60 10.28 15.12
CA GLN A 90 21.67 9.86 13.72
C GLN A 90 21.72 11.05 12.77
N TYR A 91 20.95 12.11 13.04
CA TYR A 91 21.04 13.35 12.28
C TYR A 91 22.46 13.94 12.31
N ASN A 92 23.08 14.01 13.50
CA ASN A 92 24.44 14.56 13.65
C ASN A 92 25.48 13.71 12.90
N LEU A 93 25.31 12.40 12.92
CA LEU A 93 26.16 11.49 12.14
C LEU A 93 26.04 11.79 10.63
N LEU A 94 24.82 11.84 10.12
CA LEU A 94 24.56 12.13 8.68
C LEU A 94 25.10 13.51 8.29
N LYS A 95 24.86 14.55 9.12
CA LYS A 95 25.41 15.88 8.91
C LYS A 95 26.95 15.86 8.81
N ASN A 96 27.61 15.13 9.68
CA ASN A 96 29.07 15.00 9.65
C ASN A 96 29.55 14.24 8.41
N LEU A 97 28.89 13.13 8.04
CA LEU A 97 29.21 12.36 6.83
C LEU A 97 28.99 13.20 5.56
N MET A 98 27.87 13.89 5.45
CA MET A 98 27.54 14.74 4.29
C MET A 98 28.57 15.85 4.08
N ASN A 99 29.17 16.38 5.14
CA ASN A 99 30.11 17.50 5.06
C ASN A 99 31.58 17.08 5.14
N LYS A 100 31.90 15.77 5.23
CA LYS A 100 33.30 15.31 5.17
C LYS A 100 33.95 15.69 3.85
N ASP A 101 35.18 16.18 3.88
CA ASP A 101 35.94 16.56 2.69
C ASP A 101 36.14 15.43 1.69
N GLU A 102 36.27 14.21 2.17
CA GLU A 102 36.44 13.00 1.35
C GLU A 102 35.19 12.61 0.57
N VAL A 103 33.99 13.02 1.00
CA VAL A 103 32.74 12.76 0.30
C VAL A 103 32.56 13.78 -0.81
N THR A 104 32.49 13.32 -2.04
CA THR A 104 32.39 14.20 -3.22
C THR A 104 30.99 14.27 -3.81
N GLU A 105 30.20 13.21 -3.66
CA GLU A 105 28.86 13.08 -4.19
C GLU A 105 27.98 12.37 -3.15
N ILE A 106 26.68 12.66 -3.15
CA ILE A 106 25.70 11.99 -2.32
C ILE A 106 24.68 11.27 -3.22
N ILE A 107 24.31 10.06 -2.83
CA ILE A 107 23.20 9.32 -3.45
C ILE A 107 22.05 9.27 -2.45
N CYS A 108 20.93 9.86 -2.81
CA CYS A 108 19.66 9.72 -2.10
C CYS A 108 19.05 8.37 -2.43
N ALA A 109 18.99 7.48 -1.46
CA ALA A 109 18.47 6.11 -1.57
C ALA A 109 17.33 5.84 -0.57
N THR A 110 16.62 6.90 -0.14
CA THR A 110 15.37 6.78 0.61
C THR A 110 14.26 6.16 -0.26
N ASP A 111 13.17 5.74 0.34
CA ASP A 111 12.07 5.10 -0.37
C ASP A 111 11.65 5.92 -1.60
N ALA A 112 11.25 5.24 -2.67
CA ALA A 112 11.01 5.86 -3.98
C ALA A 112 9.62 6.50 -4.05
N ASP A 113 9.35 7.43 -3.13
CA ASP A 113 8.10 8.19 -3.04
C ASP A 113 8.35 9.65 -2.58
N ARG A 114 7.26 10.44 -2.48
CA ARG A 114 7.34 11.84 -2.04
C ARG A 114 7.77 11.99 -0.59
N GLU A 115 7.49 10.99 0.26
CA GLU A 115 7.87 11.01 1.67
C GLU A 115 9.38 10.80 1.81
N GLY A 116 9.94 9.82 1.07
CA GLY A 116 11.38 9.58 1.01
C GLY A 116 12.16 10.79 0.50
N GLU A 117 11.60 11.53 -0.49
CA GLU A 117 12.18 12.82 -0.92
C GLU A 117 12.21 13.85 0.23
N CYS A 118 11.13 13.97 1.00
CA CYS A 118 11.08 14.90 2.13
C CYS A 118 12.06 14.48 3.23
N ILE A 119 12.11 13.20 3.59
CA ILE A 119 13.03 12.67 4.60
C ILE A 119 14.47 13.04 4.28
N PHE A 120 14.91 12.77 3.04
CA PHE A 120 16.27 13.08 2.63
C PHE A 120 16.54 14.58 2.54
N ARG A 121 15.69 15.33 1.83
CA ARG A 121 15.95 16.77 1.56
C ARG A 121 15.88 17.63 2.80
N TYR A 122 15.03 17.29 3.78
CA TYR A 122 15.02 18.00 5.06
C TYR A 122 16.35 17.83 5.81
N VAL A 123 16.92 16.62 5.82
CA VAL A 123 18.23 16.36 6.41
C VAL A 123 19.33 17.09 5.65
N TYR A 124 19.34 16.97 4.32
CA TYR A 124 20.34 17.62 3.45
C TYR A 124 20.35 19.14 3.62
N ASN A 125 19.19 19.76 3.59
CA ASN A 125 19.05 21.22 3.74
C ASN A 125 19.42 21.67 5.16
N MET A 126 18.97 20.96 6.18
CA MET A 126 19.27 21.26 7.58
C MET A 126 20.77 21.05 7.90
N ALA A 127 21.42 20.08 7.25
CA ALA A 127 22.87 19.87 7.33
C ALA A 127 23.68 20.96 6.58
N ARG A 128 23.01 21.82 5.81
CA ARG A 128 23.60 22.87 4.94
C ARG A 128 24.62 22.27 3.95
N CYS A 129 24.37 21.03 3.50
CA CYS A 129 25.22 20.38 2.52
C CYS A 129 25.02 21.03 1.14
N ARG A 130 26.10 21.12 0.35
CA ARG A 130 26.09 21.69 -1.01
C ARG A 130 26.65 20.75 -2.06
N LYS A 131 26.94 19.50 -1.68
CA LYS A 131 27.49 18.51 -2.60
C LYS A 131 26.45 18.06 -3.60
N PRO A 132 26.86 17.65 -4.82
CA PRO A 132 25.94 17.15 -5.83
C PRO A 132 25.22 15.90 -5.32
N VAL A 133 23.94 15.77 -5.70
CA VAL A 133 23.09 14.65 -5.28
C VAL A 133 22.49 13.96 -6.50
N LYS A 134 22.61 12.64 -6.54
CA LYS A 134 21.86 11.76 -7.43
C LYS A 134 20.80 10.99 -6.67
N ARG A 135 19.76 10.58 -7.39
CA ARG A 135 18.63 9.81 -6.82
C ARG A 135 18.68 8.36 -7.30
N LEU A 136 18.84 7.45 -6.37
CA LEU A 136 18.68 6.02 -6.58
C LEU A 136 17.19 5.67 -6.38
N TRP A 137 16.51 5.30 -7.44
CA TRP A 137 15.09 4.94 -7.44
C TRP A 137 14.94 3.43 -7.53
N VAL A 138 14.51 2.79 -6.45
CA VAL A 138 14.46 1.32 -6.32
C VAL A 138 13.09 0.88 -5.82
N SER A 139 12.49 -0.08 -6.52
CA SER A 139 11.22 -0.72 -6.13
C SER A 139 11.39 -2.17 -5.65
N SER A 140 12.60 -2.75 -5.78
CA SER A 140 12.95 -4.08 -5.28
C SER A 140 14.35 -4.06 -4.68
N LEU A 141 14.59 -4.82 -3.61
CA LEU A 141 15.88 -4.95 -2.96
C LEU A 141 16.74 -6.10 -3.52
N GLU A 142 16.35 -6.70 -4.62
CA GLU A 142 17.16 -7.66 -5.36
C GLU A 142 18.43 -6.98 -5.90
N GLU A 143 19.53 -7.71 -5.92
CA GLU A 143 20.83 -7.17 -6.36
C GLU A 143 20.79 -6.63 -7.79
N SER A 144 20.13 -7.36 -8.71
CA SER A 144 19.95 -6.97 -10.10
C SER A 144 19.21 -5.64 -10.25
N ALA A 145 18.13 -5.45 -9.46
CA ALA A 145 17.34 -4.23 -9.45
C ALA A 145 18.12 -3.03 -8.91
N ILE A 146 18.90 -3.23 -7.83
CA ILE A 146 19.75 -2.18 -7.26
C ILE A 146 20.85 -1.79 -8.26
N ARG A 147 21.55 -2.76 -8.89
CA ARG A 147 22.59 -2.50 -9.90
C ARG A 147 22.05 -1.74 -11.11
N LYS A 148 20.88 -2.16 -11.62
CA LYS A 148 20.18 -1.46 -12.71
C LYS A 148 19.84 -0.02 -12.30
N ALA A 149 19.28 0.19 -11.12
CA ALA A 149 18.93 1.53 -10.65
C ALA A 149 20.15 2.43 -10.46
N LEU A 150 21.29 1.91 -9.97
CA LEU A 150 22.55 2.65 -9.86
C LEU A 150 23.06 3.14 -11.22
N SER A 151 22.85 2.37 -12.29
CA SER A 151 23.32 2.76 -13.66
C SER A 151 22.48 3.85 -14.31
N ILE A 152 21.24 4.08 -13.86
CA ILE A 152 20.28 5.02 -14.47
C ILE A 152 19.85 6.16 -13.55
N MET A 153 20.63 6.42 -12.49
CA MET A 153 20.33 7.50 -11.53
C MET A 153 20.17 8.85 -12.22
N LYS A 154 19.19 9.63 -11.76
CA LYS A 154 18.97 11.02 -12.17
C LYS A 154 19.46 11.98 -11.09
N THR A 155 19.66 13.24 -11.47
CA THR A 155 19.95 14.32 -10.51
C THR A 155 18.78 14.55 -9.56
N MET A 156 19.05 15.07 -8.37
CA MET A 156 18.01 15.40 -7.39
C MET A 156 16.95 16.35 -7.96
N SER A 157 17.33 17.27 -8.84
CA SER A 157 16.42 18.24 -9.46
C SER A 157 15.33 17.61 -10.33
N ALA A 158 15.55 16.42 -10.89
CA ALA A 158 14.53 15.69 -11.63
C ALA A 158 13.33 15.30 -10.75
N TYR A 159 13.46 15.37 -9.43
CA TYR A 159 12.43 15.02 -8.44
C TYR A 159 11.91 16.23 -7.64
N ASP A 160 12.18 17.46 -8.09
CA ASP A 160 11.74 18.68 -7.39
C ASP A 160 10.21 18.77 -7.25
N ASN A 161 9.46 18.41 -8.29
CA ASN A 161 8.00 18.38 -8.22
C ASN A 161 7.48 17.35 -7.19
N LEU A 162 8.15 16.22 -7.07
CA LEU A 162 7.80 15.19 -6.08
C LEU A 162 8.06 15.69 -4.66
N PHE A 163 9.21 16.30 -4.42
CA PHE A 163 9.52 16.95 -3.16
C PHE A 163 8.52 18.06 -2.82
N ASN A 164 8.22 18.94 -3.77
CA ASN A 164 7.28 20.04 -3.58
C ASN A 164 5.88 19.53 -3.22
N ALA A 165 5.43 18.43 -3.83
CA ALA A 165 4.17 17.78 -3.49
C ALA A 165 4.16 17.25 -2.05
N GLY A 166 5.25 16.59 -1.61
CA GLY A 166 5.42 16.14 -0.22
C GLY A 166 5.47 17.29 0.77
N TYR A 167 6.24 18.33 0.46
CA TYR A 167 6.36 19.51 1.30
C TYR A 167 5.04 20.30 1.40
N ALA A 168 4.31 20.49 0.30
CA ALA A 168 2.99 21.11 0.32
C ALA A 168 2.00 20.30 1.19
N ARG A 169 2.05 18.97 1.11
CA ARG A 169 1.25 18.11 1.98
C ARG A 169 1.61 18.30 3.45
N ALA A 170 2.90 18.30 3.81
CA ALA A 170 3.33 18.49 5.19
C ALA A 170 2.84 19.84 5.76
N ARG A 171 2.89 20.90 4.97
CA ARG A 171 2.35 22.23 5.32
C ARG A 171 0.83 22.21 5.50
N ALA A 172 0.11 21.57 4.58
CA ALA A 172 -1.35 21.43 4.68
C ALA A 172 -1.76 20.63 5.92
N ASP A 173 -1.06 19.53 6.21
CA ASP A 173 -1.30 18.72 7.42
C ASP A 173 -1.03 19.54 8.69
N TRP A 174 0.03 20.36 8.70
CA TRP A 174 0.32 21.26 9.81
C TRP A 174 -0.77 22.35 9.97
N LEU A 175 -1.15 23.04 8.88
CA LEU A 175 -2.15 24.10 8.94
C LEU A 175 -3.50 23.58 9.44
N VAL A 176 -4.00 22.49 8.86
CA VAL A 176 -5.28 21.90 9.27
C VAL A 176 -5.18 21.33 10.68
N GLY A 177 -4.12 20.56 10.96
CA GLY A 177 -3.94 19.88 12.24
C GLY A 177 -3.78 20.85 13.40
N MET A 178 -2.88 21.81 13.30
CA MET A 178 -2.60 22.74 14.39
C MET A 178 -3.76 23.73 14.64
N ASN A 179 -4.29 24.36 13.57
CA ASN A 179 -5.40 25.29 13.70
C ASN A 179 -6.69 24.60 14.11
N GLY A 180 -7.05 23.50 13.47
CA GLY A 180 -8.26 22.76 13.79
C GLY A 180 -8.24 22.19 15.20
N SER A 181 -7.12 21.57 15.62
CA SER A 181 -7.01 21.03 16.98
C SER A 181 -7.14 22.13 18.03
N ARG A 182 -6.50 23.30 17.84
CA ARG A 182 -6.60 24.44 18.75
C ARG A 182 -8.00 25.02 18.78
N LEU A 183 -8.62 25.24 17.61
CA LEU A 183 -9.98 25.77 17.48
C LEU A 183 -10.99 24.92 18.25
N PHE A 184 -11.03 23.63 17.94
CA PHE A 184 -12.01 22.73 18.55
C PHE A 184 -11.72 22.47 20.04
N SER A 185 -10.44 22.40 20.43
CA SER A 185 -10.09 22.25 21.84
C SER A 185 -10.52 23.46 22.68
N VAL A 186 -10.36 24.68 22.17
CA VAL A 186 -10.82 25.90 22.85
C VAL A 186 -12.36 25.98 22.87
N ARG A 187 -13.00 25.62 21.74
CA ARG A 187 -14.48 25.68 21.60
C ARG A 187 -15.20 24.73 22.55
N TYR A 188 -14.67 23.53 22.74
CA TYR A 188 -15.32 22.47 23.51
C TYR A 188 -14.71 22.21 24.88
N GLY A 189 -13.68 22.95 25.29
CA GLY A 189 -13.08 22.86 26.62
C GLY A 189 -12.28 21.58 26.89
N GLY A 190 -11.88 20.83 25.86
CA GLY A 190 -11.13 19.59 25.97
C GLY A 190 -10.09 19.41 24.87
N LYS A 191 -9.11 18.54 25.05
CA LYS A 191 -8.09 18.27 24.01
C LYS A 191 -8.72 17.46 22.89
N LEU A 192 -8.93 18.09 21.72
CA LEU A 192 -9.45 17.48 20.51
C LEU A 192 -8.39 17.54 19.41
N ASN A 193 -8.04 16.38 18.85
CA ASN A 193 -7.09 16.28 17.76
C ASN A 193 -7.83 16.29 16.43
N ILE A 194 -7.52 17.26 15.60
CA ILE A 194 -8.05 17.38 14.23
C ILE A 194 -6.94 17.09 13.24
N GLY A 195 -7.24 16.38 12.18
CA GLY A 195 -6.30 16.08 11.13
C GLY A 195 -6.99 15.89 9.78
N ARG A 196 -6.29 16.25 8.73
CA ARG A 196 -6.81 16.24 7.35
C ARG A 196 -7.27 14.85 6.88
N VAL A 197 -6.70 13.79 7.42
CA VAL A 197 -7.06 12.40 7.07
C VAL A 197 -7.87 11.76 8.20
N GLN A 198 -7.38 11.82 9.44
CA GLN A 198 -8.01 11.12 10.57
C GLN A 198 -9.43 11.59 10.87
N THR A 199 -9.70 12.89 10.79
CA THR A 199 -11.03 13.43 11.12
C THR A 199 -12.09 13.06 10.08
N PRO A 200 -11.87 13.20 8.75
CA PRO A 200 -12.83 12.69 7.77
C PRO A 200 -13.04 11.17 7.85
N THR A 201 -11.98 10.41 8.14
CA THR A 201 -12.10 8.95 8.30
C THR A 201 -12.98 8.61 9.50
N LEU A 202 -12.78 9.27 10.63
CA LEU A 202 -13.64 9.11 11.81
C LEU A 202 -15.10 9.51 11.50
N ALA A 203 -15.31 10.61 10.79
CA ALA A 203 -16.65 11.06 10.40
C ALA A 203 -17.39 10.00 9.54
N MET A 204 -16.68 9.37 8.58
CA MET A 204 -17.24 8.28 7.78
C MET A 204 -17.65 7.06 8.64
N ILE A 205 -16.84 6.71 9.63
CA ILE A 205 -17.14 5.60 10.56
C ILE A 205 -18.37 5.96 11.40
N VAL A 206 -18.41 7.15 11.98
CA VAL A 206 -19.56 7.62 12.80
C VAL A 206 -20.84 7.67 11.96
N GLN A 207 -20.77 8.15 10.73
CA GLN A 207 -21.92 8.14 9.82
C GLN A 207 -22.40 6.72 9.55
N ARG A 208 -21.47 5.79 9.27
CA ARG A 208 -21.83 4.38 9.06
C ARG A 208 -22.44 3.74 10.28
N ASP A 209 -21.94 4.02 11.47
CA ASP A 209 -22.51 3.59 12.74
C ASP A 209 -23.93 4.10 12.91
N ALA A 210 -24.17 5.37 12.61
CA ALA A 210 -25.51 5.97 12.67
C ALA A 210 -26.48 5.27 11.70
N GLU A 211 -26.05 4.96 10.47
CA GLU A 211 -26.84 4.21 9.49
C GLU A 211 -27.18 2.80 10.00
N VAL A 212 -26.20 2.11 10.60
CA VAL A 212 -26.42 0.75 11.17
C VAL A 212 -27.38 0.81 12.35
N ASN A 213 -27.21 1.77 13.27
CA ASN A 213 -28.06 1.92 14.44
C ASN A 213 -29.48 2.41 14.09
N GLY A 214 -29.60 3.22 13.04
CA GLY A 214 -30.88 3.69 12.51
C GLY A 214 -31.57 2.72 11.55
N PHE A 215 -30.97 1.55 11.28
CA PHE A 215 -31.52 0.60 10.31
C PHE A 215 -32.82 -0.03 10.82
N ILE A 216 -33.91 0.21 10.10
CA ILE A 216 -35.22 -0.38 10.37
C ILE A 216 -35.35 -1.65 9.54
N LYS A 217 -35.44 -2.79 10.22
CA LYS A 217 -35.64 -4.10 9.59
C LYS A 217 -37.00 -4.12 8.91
N GLN A 218 -37.04 -4.48 7.63
CA GLN A 218 -38.26 -4.75 6.89
C GLN A 218 -38.34 -6.25 6.61
N LYS A 219 -39.46 -6.88 7.01
CA LYS A 219 -39.75 -8.25 6.66
C LYS A 219 -40.14 -8.31 5.18
N TYR A 220 -39.73 -9.36 4.54
CA TYR A 220 -40.24 -9.81 3.24
C TYR A 220 -40.25 -11.32 3.21
N TYR A 221 -40.99 -11.87 2.28
CA TYR A 221 -41.19 -13.29 2.10
C TYR A 221 -40.77 -13.71 0.69
N THR A 222 -40.39 -14.96 0.54
CA THR A 222 -40.23 -15.63 -0.75
C THR A 222 -40.88 -17.01 -0.62
N SER A 223 -41.57 -17.45 -1.66
CA SER A 223 -42.11 -18.80 -1.71
C SER A 223 -41.23 -19.66 -2.58
N ASP A 224 -40.88 -20.85 -2.11
CA ASP A 224 -40.00 -21.77 -2.80
C ASP A 224 -40.79 -23.01 -3.25
N LEU A 225 -40.66 -23.36 -4.52
CA LEU A 225 -41.23 -24.56 -5.12
C LEU A 225 -40.16 -25.64 -5.22
N ASN A 226 -40.34 -26.75 -4.49
CA ASN A 226 -39.46 -27.90 -4.60
C ASN A 226 -39.91 -28.80 -5.76
N CYS A 227 -39.11 -28.82 -6.82
CA CYS A 227 -39.39 -29.56 -8.05
C CYS A 227 -38.65 -30.90 -8.12
N GLY A 228 -38.26 -31.48 -6.97
CA GLY A 228 -37.67 -32.83 -6.91
C GLY A 228 -36.18 -32.97 -7.28
N GLY A 229 -35.53 -31.88 -7.63
CA GLY A 229 -34.09 -31.85 -7.97
C GLY A 229 -33.52 -30.45 -8.00
N PHE A 230 -34.39 -29.47 -7.96
CA PHE A 230 -34.05 -28.03 -7.90
C PHE A 230 -35.18 -27.27 -7.24
N ILE A 231 -34.88 -26.05 -6.78
CA ILE A 231 -35.83 -25.15 -6.16
C ILE A 231 -36.00 -23.93 -7.08
N LEU A 232 -37.25 -23.55 -7.31
CA LEU A 232 -37.63 -22.31 -7.94
C LEU A 232 -38.17 -21.35 -6.88
N SER A 233 -37.65 -20.13 -6.83
CA SER A 233 -38.07 -19.11 -5.86
C SER A 233 -38.90 -18.02 -6.53
N SER A 234 -39.94 -17.54 -5.81
CA SER A 234 -40.73 -16.38 -6.26
C SER A 234 -39.93 -15.09 -6.19
N ALA A 235 -40.43 -14.02 -6.79
CA ALA A 235 -40.00 -12.67 -6.46
C ALA A 235 -40.29 -12.35 -4.98
N ARG A 236 -39.69 -11.28 -4.47
CA ARG A 236 -39.94 -10.75 -3.12
C ARG A 236 -41.41 -10.39 -2.97
N ILE A 237 -41.99 -10.78 -1.84
CA ILE A 237 -43.37 -10.49 -1.43
C ILE A 237 -43.30 -9.74 -0.10
N ASP A 238 -43.90 -8.53 -0.04
CA ASP A 238 -43.81 -7.69 1.15
C ASP A 238 -44.98 -7.94 2.13
N ASP A 239 -46.02 -8.69 1.74
CA ASP A 239 -47.17 -9.05 2.56
C ASP A 239 -47.21 -10.55 2.88
N GLU A 240 -47.43 -10.88 4.17
CA GLU A 240 -47.42 -12.28 4.65
C GLU A 240 -48.61 -13.05 4.13
N ASN A 241 -49.79 -12.44 4.10
CA ASN A 241 -51.01 -13.10 3.63
C ASN A 241 -50.95 -13.40 2.11
N ALA A 242 -50.30 -12.48 1.36
CA ALA A 242 -50.04 -12.72 -0.05
C ALA A 242 -49.07 -13.88 -0.27
N ALA A 243 -48.05 -14.03 0.58
CA ALA A 243 -47.13 -15.17 0.53
C ALA A 243 -47.82 -16.49 0.87
N ASP A 244 -48.64 -16.53 1.92
CA ASP A 244 -49.41 -17.71 2.31
C ASP A 244 -50.46 -18.10 1.25
N THR A 245 -51.10 -17.11 0.62
CA THR A 245 -52.02 -17.33 -0.47
C THR A 245 -51.30 -17.97 -1.67
N LEU A 246 -50.12 -17.47 -2.02
CA LEU A 246 -49.28 -18.03 -3.07
C LEU A 246 -48.85 -19.46 -2.78
N VAL A 247 -48.42 -19.75 -1.55
CA VAL A 247 -48.07 -21.11 -1.12
C VAL A 247 -49.25 -22.03 -1.27
N SER A 248 -50.43 -21.65 -0.74
CA SER A 248 -51.63 -22.45 -0.81
C SER A 248 -52.12 -22.71 -2.24
N ALA A 249 -51.94 -21.71 -3.11
CA ALA A 249 -52.32 -21.84 -4.53
C ALA A 249 -51.37 -22.77 -5.33
N CYS A 250 -50.12 -22.83 -4.95
CA CYS A 250 -49.07 -23.62 -5.66
C CYS A 250 -48.82 -24.99 -5.08
N ASP A 251 -49.24 -25.23 -3.84
CA ASP A 251 -49.01 -26.53 -3.19
C ASP A 251 -49.70 -27.69 -3.92
N GLY A 252 -48.92 -28.74 -4.24
CA GLY A 252 -49.37 -29.87 -5.03
C GLY A 252 -49.71 -29.59 -6.50
N SER A 253 -49.51 -28.34 -6.97
CA SER A 253 -49.78 -27.95 -8.34
C SER A 253 -48.59 -28.25 -9.27
N THR A 254 -48.93 -28.34 -10.59
CA THR A 254 -47.90 -28.57 -11.62
C THR A 254 -47.20 -27.26 -11.96
N VAL A 255 -45.86 -27.26 -11.99
CA VAL A 255 -45.06 -26.17 -12.51
C VAL A 255 -44.71 -26.41 -13.96
N THR A 256 -45.02 -25.44 -14.81
CA THR A 256 -44.63 -25.47 -16.23
C THR A 256 -43.35 -24.66 -16.42
N ILE A 257 -42.28 -25.29 -16.90
CA ILE A 257 -41.05 -24.57 -17.26
C ILE A 257 -41.28 -23.78 -18.55
N SER A 258 -41.35 -22.47 -18.42
CA SER A 258 -41.62 -21.54 -19.52
C SER A 258 -40.36 -21.11 -20.27
N SER A 259 -39.19 -21.15 -19.59
CA SER A 259 -37.91 -20.73 -20.18
C SER A 259 -36.71 -21.41 -19.49
N VAL A 260 -35.75 -21.80 -20.35
CA VAL A 260 -34.39 -22.22 -19.90
C VAL A 260 -33.39 -21.39 -20.69
N LYS A 261 -32.83 -20.37 -20.03
CA LYS A 261 -31.78 -19.52 -20.65
C LYS A 261 -30.41 -20.02 -20.22
N ARG A 262 -29.55 -20.29 -21.22
CA ARG A 262 -28.16 -20.65 -21.03
C ARG A 262 -27.28 -19.57 -21.62
N GLU A 263 -26.33 -19.07 -20.86
CA GLU A 263 -25.42 -18.00 -21.26
C GLU A 263 -24.01 -18.31 -20.80
N VAL A 264 -23.06 -18.30 -21.73
CA VAL A 264 -21.64 -18.40 -21.35
C VAL A 264 -21.18 -17.06 -20.79
N LYS A 265 -20.91 -17.03 -19.51
CA LYS A 265 -20.35 -15.88 -18.80
C LYS A 265 -18.85 -16.01 -18.63
N THR A 266 -18.19 -14.87 -18.54
CA THR A 266 -16.75 -14.79 -18.37
C THR A 266 -16.43 -13.90 -17.18
N ASP A 267 -15.81 -14.46 -16.15
CA ASP A 267 -15.23 -13.71 -15.06
C ASP A 267 -13.82 -13.25 -15.45
N LYS A 268 -13.61 -11.95 -15.41
CA LYS A 268 -12.29 -11.36 -15.73
C LYS A 268 -11.27 -11.76 -14.66
N ALA A 269 -10.02 -11.99 -15.09
CA ALA A 269 -8.90 -12.17 -14.17
C ALA A 269 -8.81 -10.95 -13.21
N PRO A 270 -8.49 -11.16 -11.91
CA PRO A 270 -8.30 -10.07 -10.97
C PRO A 270 -7.09 -9.23 -11.35
N LYS A 271 -7.00 -8.03 -10.80
CA LYS A 271 -5.78 -7.23 -10.85
C LYS A 271 -4.79 -7.70 -9.77
N LEU A 272 -3.51 -7.30 -9.90
CA LEU A 272 -2.53 -7.48 -8.85
C LEU A 272 -2.87 -6.64 -7.61
N TYR A 273 -2.12 -6.83 -6.51
CA TYR A 273 -2.32 -6.07 -5.30
C TYR A 273 -1.63 -4.70 -5.33
N ASP A 274 -2.39 -3.67 -4.99
CA ASP A 274 -1.91 -2.53 -4.22
C ASP A 274 -2.02 -2.82 -2.71
N LEU A 275 -1.48 -1.95 -1.87
CA LEU A 275 -1.54 -2.16 -0.42
C LEU A 275 -2.98 -2.23 0.11
N THR A 276 -3.86 -1.33 -0.34
CA THR A 276 -5.25 -1.26 0.14
C THR A 276 -6.03 -2.53 -0.19
N THR A 277 -5.89 -3.04 -1.41
CA THR A 277 -6.58 -4.27 -1.84
C THR A 277 -6.03 -5.48 -1.08
N LEU A 278 -4.71 -5.55 -0.86
CA LEU A 278 -4.10 -6.60 -0.04
C LEU A 278 -4.64 -6.57 1.40
N GLN A 279 -4.71 -5.39 2.02
CA GLN A 279 -5.26 -5.22 3.37
C GLN A 279 -6.71 -5.69 3.47
N ARG A 280 -7.53 -5.35 2.48
CA ARG A 280 -8.95 -5.77 2.45
C ARG A 280 -9.10 -7.28 2.32
N GLU A 281 -8.33 -7.91 1.43
CA GLU A 281 -8.41 -9.36 1.23
C GLU A 281 -7.80 -10.13 2.42
N ALA A 282 -6.71 -9.66 3.01
CA ALA A 282 -6.12 -10.22 4.22
C ALA A 282 -7.07 -10.12 5.43
N ASN A 283 -7.79 -9.00 5.58
CA ASN A 283 -8.81 -8.86 6.60
C ASN A 283 -9.97 -9.84 6.39
N LYS A 284 -10.48 -9.95 5.15
CA LYS A 284 -11.56 -10.87 4.82
C LYS A 284 -11.18 -12.34 5.04
N GLY A 285 -9.95 -12.73 4.68
CA GLY A 285 -9.50 -14.13 4.74
C GLY A 285 -8.97 -14.57 6.10
N PHE A 286 -8.30 -13.66 6.82
CA PHE A 286 -7.57 -14.00 8.05
C PHE A 286 -7.92 -13.11 9.25
N GLY A 287 -8.76 -12.09 9.08
CA GLY A 287 -9.09 -11.13 10.15
C GLY A 287 -7.96 -10.15 10.49
N TYR A 288 -6.91 -10.06 9.67
CA TYR A 288 -5.80 -9.16 9.95
C TYR A 288 -6.21 -7.69 9.84
N THR A 289 -5.72 -6.87 10.76
CA THR A 289 -5.88 -5.42 10.66
C THR A 289 -5.04 -4.87 9.49
N ALA A 290 -5.36 -3.66 9.04
CA ALA A 290 -4.58 -2.98 8.02
C ALA A 290 -3.10 -2.80 8.44
N GLN A 291 -2.85 -2.52 9.73
CA GLN A 291 -1.49 -2.38 10.26
C GLN A 291 -0.75 -3.72 10.26
N GLN A 292 -1.34 -4.80 10.76
CA GLN A 292 -0.73 -6.13 10.74
C GLN A 292 -0.37 -6.56 9.32
N THR A 293 -1.27 -6.34 8.35
CA THR A 293 -1.01 -6.67 6.95
C THR A 293 0.19 -5.87 6.40
N LEU A 294 0.27 -4.58 6.72
CA LEU A 294 1.41 -3.75 6.33
C LEU A 294 2.72 -4.24 6.99
N ASP A 295 2.70 -4.57 8.27
CA ASP A 295 3.89 -5.02 9.01
C ASP A 295 4.42 -6.34 8.45
N TYR A 296 3.55 -7.31 8.20
CA TYR A 296 3.93 -8.58 7.55
C TYR A 296 4.47 -8.38 6.13
N THR A 297 3.82 -7.52 5.33
CA THR A 297 4.30 -7.24 3.97
C THR A 297 5.63 -6.48 3.99
N GLN A 298 5.82 -5.59 4.97
CA GLN A 298 7.08 -4.85 5.15
C GLN A 298 8.22 -5.81 5.55
N SER A 299 7.96 -6.77 6.45
CA SER A 299 8.93 -7.79 6.82
C SER A 299 9.33 -8.66 5.62
N LEU A 300 8.35 -9.10 4.83
CA LEU A 300 8.60 -9.86 3.59
C LEU A 300 9.42 -9.05 2.57
N TYR A 301 9.15 -7.74 2.44
CA TYR A 301 9.95 -6.86 1.58
C TYR A 301 11.40 -6.72 2.07
N GLU A 302 11.61 -6.51 3.36
CA GLU A 302 12.93 -6.44 3.97
C GLU A 302 13.68 -7.78 3.89
N GLY A 303 12.93 -8.90 3.93
CA GLY A 303 13.40 -10.25 3.63
C GLY A 303 13.61 -10.53 2.14
N LYS A 304 13.37 -9.57 1.25
CA LYS A 304 13.50 -9.68 -0.20
C LYS A 304 12.57 -10.71 -0.84
N LEU A 305 11.43 -11.01 -0.23
CA LEU A 305 10.47 -12.01 -0.71
C LEU A 305 9.34 -11.40 -1.54
N VAL A 306 9.07 -10.09 -1.36
CA VAL A 306 8.08 -9.34 -2.13
C VAL A 306 8.62 -7.97 -2.53
N THR A 307 7.97 -7.32 -3.48
CA THR A 307 8.28 -5.95 -3.91
C THR A 307 7.75 -4.92 -2.91
N TYR A 308 8.07 -3.64 -3.08
CA TYR A 308 7.75 -2.57 -2.13
C TYR A 308 6.27 -2.48 -1.80
N PRO A 309 5.89 -2.51 -0.51
CA PRO A 309 4.48 -2.67 -0.11
C PRO A 309 3.64 -1.40 -0.23
N ARG A 310 4.23 -0.20 -0.11
CA ARG A 310 3.47 1.05 -0.13
C ARG A 310 3.26 1.55 -1.56
N THR A 311 2.46 0.83 -2.32
CA THR A 311 2.07 1.17 -3.69
C THR A 311 0.57 1.32 -3.82
N ASN A 312 0.16 2.20 -4.72
CA ASN A 312 -1.24 2.36 -5.16
C ASN A 312 -1.49 1.78 -6.56
N SER A 313 -0.48 1.16 -7.16
CA SER A 313 -0.60 0.52 -8.46
C SER A 313 -1.00 -0.95 -8.33
N GLN A 314 -1.88 -1.39 -9.22
CA GLN A 314 -2.27 -2.79 -9.42
C GLN A 314 -1.69 -3.37 -10.71
N TYR A 315 -0.66 -2.70 -11.27
CA TYR A 315 -0.03 -3.06 -12.53
C TYR A 315 1.48 -3.06 -12.40
N LEU A 316 2.15 -3.73 -13.32
CA LEU A 316 3.59 -3.74 -13.48
C LEU A 316 4.00 -2.83 -14.64
N SER A 317 5.25 -2.38 -14.64
CA SER A 317 5.88 -1.70 -15.78
C SER A 317 6.45 -2.71 -16.78
N ASP A 318 6.68 -2.27 -18.01
CA ASP A 318 7.17 -3.13 -19.12
C ASP A 318 8.49 -3.85 -18.78
N ASP A 319 9.37 -3.18 -18.04
CA ASP A 319 10.66 -3.75 -17.64
C ASP A 319 10.53 -4.91 -16.64
N MET A 320 9.35 -5.08 -16.04
CA MET A 320 9.05 -6.18 -15.12
C MET A 320 8.49 -7.43 -15.83
N ALA A 321 8.25 -7.39 -17.14
CA ALA A 321 7.54 -8.47 -17.83
C ALA A 321 8.25 -9.83 -17.70
N GLN A 322 9.56 -9.88 -17.96
CA GLN A 322 10.33 -11.12 -17.84
C GLN A 322 10.43 -11.58 -16.38
N THR A 323 10.71 -10.66 -15.46
CA THR A 323 10.77 -10.95 -14.01
C THR A 323 9.46 -11.54 -13.51
N ALA A 324 8.32 -10.95 -13.90
CA ALA A 324 7.00 -11.44 -13.49
C ALA A 324 6.70 -12.84 -14.03
N LEU A 325 7.13 -13.14 -15.27
CA LEU A 325 6.97 -14.48 -15.85
C LEU A 325 7.77 -15.53 -15.06
N ASP A 326 9.03 -15.22 -14.76
CA ASP A 326 9.92 -16.13 -14.04
C ASP A 326 9.43 -16.34 -12.61
N VAL A 327 9.00 -15.27 -11.93
CA VAL A 327 8.43 -15.33 -10.58
C VAL A 327 7.10 -16.11 -10.57
N ALA A 328 6.24 -15.97 -11.59
CA ALA A 328 5.01 -16.75 -11.67
C ALA A 328 5.31 -18.28 -11.75
N LYS A 329 6.34 -18.68 -12.52
CA LYS A 329 6.78 -20.09 -12.56
C LYS A 329 7.33 -20.57 -11.21
N LEU A 330 8.12 -19.73 -10.53
CA LEU A 330 8.61 -20.01 -9.17
C LEU A 330 7.45 -20.19 -8.18
N CYS A 331 6.43 -19.32 -8.25
CA CYS A 331 5.25 -19.45 -7.40
C CYS A 331 4.54 -20.79 -7.59
N ASP A 332 4.40 -21.28 -8.83
CA ASP A 332 3.81 -22.59 -9.07
C ASP A 332 4.65 -23.70 -8.42
N THR A 333 5.96 -23.67 -8.59
CA THR A 333 6.88 -24.65 -8.03
C THR A 333 6.84 -24.68 -6.49
N TYR A 334 6.89 -23.51 -5.84
CA TYR A 334 7.04 -23.42 -4.37
C TYR A 334 5.72 -23.47 -3.59
N PHE A 335 4.61 -23.08 -4.22
CA PHE A 335 3.29 -23.09 -3.57
C PHE A 335 2.38 -24.23 -4.07
N GLY A 336 2.78 -24.98 -5.10
CA GLY A 336 2.07 -26.14 -5.61
C GLY A 336 0.70 -25.82 -6.21
N PHE A 337 0.59 -24.69 -6.93
CA PHE A 337 -0.70 -24.27 -7.52
C PHE A 337 -1.18 -25.16 -8.67
N GLY A 338 -0.28 -25.93 -9.31
CA GLY A 338 -0.61 -26.81 -10.41
C GLY A 338 -1.09 -26.04 -11.65
N ILE A 339 -0.29 -25.07 -12.10
CA ILE A 339 -0.65 -24.22 -13.25
C ILE A 339 -0.58 -25.04 -14.55
N PHE A 340 -1.71 -25.15 -15.24
CA PHE A 340 -1.82 -25.86 -16.53
C PHE A 340 -1.75 -24.94 -17.74
N HIS A 341 -1.38 -23.68 -17.57
CA HIS A 341 -1.32 -22.69 -18.66
C HIS A 341 -0.10 -21.78 -18.51
N THR A 342 0.36 -21.21 -19.63
CA THR A 342 1.40 -20.18 -19.61
C THR A 342 0.81 -18.89 -19.05
N PRO A 343 1.43 -18.27 -18.03
CA PRO A 343 0.99 -16.99 -17.50
C PRO A 343 0.99 -15.88 -18.58
N ASP A 344 -0.13 -15.20 -18.76
CA ASP A 344 -0.27 -14.07 -19.68
C ASP A 344 0.09 -12.76 -18.97
N ILE A 345 1.38 -12.46 -18.96
CA ILE A 345 1.92 -11.29 -18.26
C ILE A 345 1.43 -9.95 -18.88
N ALA A 346 1.08 -9.94 -20.16
CA ALA A 346 0.58 -8.72 -20.81
C ALA A 346 -0.67 -8.15 -20.12
N LYS A 347 -1.48 -8.98 -19.49
CA LYS A 347 -2.68 -8.55 -18.73
C LYS A 347 -2.38 -7.64 -17.55
N VAL A 348 -1.21 -7.77 -16.96
CA VAL A 348 -0.81 -7.06 -15.74
C VAL A 348 0.18 -5.93 -16.02
N ILE A 349 0.63 -5.75 -17.28
CA ILE A 349 1.53 -4.66 -17.67
C ILE A 349 0.72 -3.41 -18.07
N ASN A 350 1.04 -2.27 -17.43
CA ASN A 350 0.49 -0.98 -17.84
C ASN A 350 1.30 0.19 -17.27
N ASN A 351 2.24 0.72 -18.05
CA ASN A 351 3.11 1.83 -17.63
C ASN A 351 2.35 3.08 -17.20
N SER A 352 1.21 3.40 -17.83
CA SER A 352 0.42 4.59 -17.49
C SER A 352 -0.26 4.51 -16.12
N LYS A 353 -0.35 3.31 -15.56
CA LYS A 353 -0.92 3.02 -14.24
C LYS A 353 0.14 2.81 -13.14
N VAL A 354 1.42 2.99 -13.48
CA VAL A 354 2.55 2.89 -12.53
C VAL A 354 3.15 4.27 -12.35
N SER A 355 2.86 4.92 -11.23
CA SER A 355 3.27 6.32 -10.97
C SER A 355 4.44 6.45 -9.96
N GLY A 356 5.08 5.38 -9.58
CA GLY A 356 6.17 5.36 -8.61
C GLY A 356 6.63 3.95 -8.39
N HIS A 357 5.83 3.17 -7.69
CA HIS A 357 6.03 1.73 -7.54
C HIS A 357 4.98 0.97 -8.33
N HIS A 358 5.37 -0.16 -8.89
CA HIS A 358 4.46 -1.13 -9.47
C HIS A 358 3.72 -1.93 -8.38
N ALA A 359 2.79 -2.81 -8.78
CA ALA A 359 2.04 -3.68 -7.88
C ALA A 359 2.94 -4.57 -7.00
N ILE A 360 2.38 -5.05 -5.90
CA ILE A 360 3.05 -5.99 -5.00
C ILE A 360 3.03 -7.37 -5.64
N ILE A 361 4.21 -7.94 -5.89
CA ILE A 361 4.40 -9.31 -6.35
C ILE A 361 5.52 -10.00 -5.56
N PRO A 362 5.59 -11.33 -5.55
CA PRO A 362 6.77 -12.02 -5.02
C PRO A 362 8.03 -11.67 -5.83
N THR A 363 9.18 -11.97 -5.27
CA THR A 363 10.48 -11.82 -5.94
C THR A 363 11.12 -13.19 -6.19
N SER A 364 12.24 -13.23 -6.89
CA SER A 364 13.05 -14.44 -7.06
C SER A 364 13.60 -14.97 -5.71
N GLY A 365 13.62 -14.14 -4.66
CA GLY A 365 14.04 -14.50 -3.31
C GLY A 365 13.29 -15.68 -2.71
N ILE A 366 12.06 -15.97 -3.18
CA ILE A 366 11.28 -17.15 -2.73
C ILE A 366 11.97 -18.48 -3.07
N SER A 367 12.86 -18.52 -4.05
CA SER A 367 13.59 -19.72 -4.46
C SER A 367 14.76 -20.08 -3.53
N THR A 368 15.25 -19.12 -2.75
CA THR A 368 16.42 -19.28 -1.89
C THR A 368 16.09 -19.22 -0.40
N ALA A 369 14.89 -18.76 -0.05
CA ALA A 369 14.45 -18.62 1.33
C ALA A 369 13.81 -19.91 1.86
N ASP A 370 14.01 -20.17 3.14
CA ASP A 370 13.23 -21.20 3.84
C ASP A 370 11.84 -20.66 4.18
N LEU A 371 10.88 -20.89 3.29
CA LEU A 371 9.50 -20.46 3.46
C LEU A 371 8.78 -21.17 4.62
N SER A 372 9.31 -22.31 5.08
CA SER A 372 8.71 -23.05 6.19
C SER A 372 8.95 -22.38 7.53
N SER A 373 10.05 -21.63 7.66
CA SER A 373 10.44 -20.90 8.87
C SER A 373 9.71 -19.55 9.03
N LEU A 374 8.97 -19.08 8.02
CA LEU A 374 8.23 -17.82 8.09
C LEU A 374 7.14 -17.87 9.18
N PRO A 375 6.94 -16.79 9.94
CA PRO A 375 5.79 -16.63 10.82
C PRO A 375 4.47 -16.80 10.04
N THR A 376 3.46 -17.37 10.68
CA THR A 376 2.16 -17.66 10.03
C THR A 376 1.56 -16.46 9.31
N GLY A 377 1.63 -15.25 9.90
CA GLY A 377 1.12 -14.05 9.28
C GLY A 377 1.84 -13.69 7.98
N GLU A 378 3.16 -13.77 7.97
CA GLU A 378 3.98 -13.51 6.77
C GLU A 378 3.74 -14.57 5.69
N LYS A 379 3.66 -15.85 6.09
CA LYS A 379 3.35 -16.96 5.18
C LYS A 379 2.00 -16.78 4.50
N ASN A 380 0.97 -16.42 5.26
CA ASN A 380 -0.37 -16.14 4.73
C ASN A 380 -0.38 -14.98 3.73
N ILE A 381 0.30 -13.88 4.05
CA ILE A 381 0.40 -12.72 3.16
C ILE A 381 1.19 -13.07 1.89
N LEU A 382 2.30 -13.77 2.01
CA LEU A 382 3.09 -14.20 0.84
C LEU A 382 2.27 -15.11 -0.07
N THR A 383 1.52 -16.06 0.51
CA THR A 383 0.63 -16.95 -0.24
C THR A 383 -0.47 -16.18 -0.97
N LEU A 384 -1.10 -15.17 -0.33
CA LEU A 384 -2.07 -14.31 -0.99
C LEU A 384 -1.45 -13.59 -2.19
N ILE A 385 -0.26 -13.01 -2.03
CA ILE A 385 0.42 -12.27 -3.09
C ILE A 385 0.79 -13.20 -4.25
N ALA A 386 1.32 -14.39 -3.96
CA ALA A 386 1.64 -15.40 -4.97
C ALA A 386 0.39 -15.88 -5.72
N THR A 387 -0.66 -16.23 -4.99
CA THR A 387 -1.96 -16.63 -5.58
C THR A 387 -2.52 -15.54 -6.48
N LYS A 388 -2.42 -14.26 -6.05
CA LYS A 388 -2.92 -13.14 -6.85
C LYS A 388 -2.17 -12.98 -8.17
N LEU A 389 -0.85 -13.15 -8.18
CA LEU A 389 -0.04 -13.10 -9.41
C LEU A 389 -0.51 -14.17 -10.40
N ILE A 390 -0.69 -15.40 -9.92
CA ILE A 390 -1.16 -16.52 -10.74
C ILE A 390 -2.56 -16.23 -11.30
N CYS A 391 -3.51 -15.86 -10.44
CA CYS A 391 -4.88 -15.56 -10.88
C CYS A 391 -4.96 -14.38 -11.85
N ALA A 392 -4.14 -13.34 -11.65
CA ALA A 392 -4.13 -12.14 -12.50
C ALA A 392 -3.60 -12.42 -13.92
N THR A 393 -2.73 -13.42 -14.05
CA THR A 393 -2.11 -13.82 -15.33
C THR A 393 -2.80 -15.04 -15.96
N ALA A 394 -3.81 -15.60 -15.30
CA ALA A 394 -4.58 -16.74 -15.77
C ALA A 394 -5.52 -16.37 -16.93
N PRO A 395 -5.95 -17.35 -17.74
CA PRO A 395 -7.10 -17.20 -18.62
C PRO A 395 -8.34 -16.77 -17.85
N ALA A 396 -9.25 -16.05 -18.52
CA ALA A 396 -10.53 -15.70 -17.92
C ALA A 396 -11.35 -16.96 -17.64
N HIS A 397 -11.96 -17.05 -16.47
CA HIS A 397 -12.84 -18.15 -16.10
C HIS A 397 -14.16 -18.07 -16.88
N LYS A 398 -14.44 -19.09 -17.70
CA LYS A 398 -15.69 -19.20 -18.44
C LYS A 398 -16.59 -20.24 -17.79
N TYR A 399 -17.84 -19.91 -17.63
CA TYR A 399 -18.85 -20.84 -17.10
C TYR A 399 -20.19 -20.61 -17.79
N GLU A 400 -21.02 -21.65 -17.82
CA GLU A 400 -22.40 -21.54 -18.29
C GLU A 400 -23.30 -21.11 -17.13
N ALA A 401 -23.90 -19.94 -17.22
CA ALA A 401 -24.96 -19.51 -16.32
C ALA A 401 -26.30 -19.98 -16.86
N VAL A 402 -27.06 -20.69 -16.04
CA VAL A 402 -28.39 -21.18 -16.41
C VAL A 402 -29.43 -20.45 -15.56
N LYS A 403 -30.46 -19.88 -16.22
CA LYS A 403 -31.65 -19.37 -15.55
C LYS A 403 -32.85 -20.17 -16.00
N LEU A 404 -33.54 -20.79 -15.06
CA LEU A 404 -34.84 -21.45 -15.24
C LEU A 404 -35.94 -20.46 -14.85
N THR A 405 -37.02 -20.44 -15.64
CA THR A 405 -38.25 -19.77 -15.28
C THR A 405 -39.39 -20.78 -15.36
N GLY A 406 -40.12 -20.91 -14.27
CA GLY A 406 -41.28 -21.76 -14.16
C GLY A 406 -42.52 -20.94 -13.84
N ILE A 407 -43.68 -21.35 -14.31
CA ILE A 407 -44.97 -20.76 -14.01
C ILE A 407 -45.81 -21.78 -13.23
N CYS A 408 -46.29 -21.36 -12.06
CA CYS A 408 -47.26 -22.10 -11.24
C CYS A 408 -48.45 -21.20 -10.95
N ASN A 409 -49.64 -21.62 -11.35
CA ASN A 409 -50.88 -20.84 -11.17
C ASN A 409 -50.77 -19.35 -11.56
N GLY A 410 -50.11 -19.08 -12.69
CA GLY A 410 -49.95 -17.72 -13.25
C GLY A 410 -48.81 -16.91 -12.61
N THR A 411 -48.14 -17.41 -11.56
CA THR A 411 -47.02 -16.74 -10.92
C THR A 411 -45.69 -17.29 -11.45
N GLU A 412 -44.77 -16.37 -11.70
CA GLU A 412 -43.40 -16.70 -12.15
C GLU A 412 -42.48 -17.02 -10.97
N PHE A 413 -41.74 -18.12 -11.09
CA PHE A 413 -40.70 -18.54 -10.19
C PHE A 413 -39.39 -18.73 -10.96
N THR A 414 -38.27 -18.48 -10.33
CA THR A 414 -36.96 -18.57 -11.00
C THR A 414 -35.93 -19.33 -10.19
N ALA A 415 -35.03 -20.03 -10.90
CA ALA A 415 -33.80 -20.57 -10.34
C ALA A 415 -32.61 -20.14 -11.20
N THR A 416 -31.46 -20.00 -10.57
CA THR A 416 -30.19 -19.74 -11.26
C THR A 416 -29.14 -20.72 -10.81
N GLY A 417 -28.31 -21.18 -11.75
CA GLY A 417 -27.21 -22.10 -11.50
C GLY A 417 -25.99 -21.83 -12.36
N ARG A 418 -24.89 -22.49 -12.01
CA ARG A 418 -23.62 -22.50 -12.74
C ARG A 418 -23.21 -23.91 -13.03
#